data_52eb17cfb0fa21d46f2174fc10c8a58a
#
_entry.id   52eb17cfb0fa21d46f2174fc10c8a58a
#
_cell.length_a   1.000
_cell.length_b   1.000
_cell.length_c   1.000
_cell.angle_alpha   90.00
_cell.angle_beta   90.00
_cell.angle_gamma   90.00
#
_symmetry.space_group_name_H-M   'P 1'
#
loop_
_entity.id
_entity.type
_entity.pdbx_description
1 polymer ?
#
loop_
_entity_poly.entity_id
_entity_poly.type
_entity_poly.pdbx_seq_one_letter_code
_entity_poly.pdbx_strand_id
1 'polypeptide(L)'
;MDKPTVRLHRWDEIALDKVTEMISRKIVTGEREMLAQIYLKRGALVPMHSHESEQMTYILQGALKFLINGEEITVREGEVLHIPSWVPHQAEALEDTFELDLFSPIRQDWLDGTDSYFHDKVETE
;
A
#
# COMPACT_ATOMS: atom_id res chain seq x y z
N MET A 1 -1.83 -24.08 25.74
CA MET A 1 -2.36 -23.38 24.56
C MET A 1 -2.46 -21.88 24.86
N ASP A 2 -1.86 -21.10 24.04
CA ASP A 2 -1.87 -19.65 24.24
C ASP A 2 -3.21 -19.05 23.87
N LYS A 3 -3.65 -18.10 24.66
CA LYS A 3 -4.87 -17.36 24.33
C LYS A 3 -4.56 -16.30 23.29
N PRO A 4 -5.49 -16.05 22.37
CA PRO A 4 -5.34 -14.93 21.46
C PRO A 4 -5.14 -13.62 22.23
N THR A 5 -4.25 -12.80 21.76
CA THR A 5 -3.90 -11.54 22.41
C THR A 5 -4.59 -10.39 21.69
N VAL A 6 -5.34 -9.59 22.46
CA VAL A 6 -5.90 -8.34 21.95
C VAL A 6 -4.83 -7.26 22.08
N ARG A 7 -4.61 -6.49 21.02
CA ARG A 7 -3.60 -5.44 20.99
C ARG A 7 -4.22 -4.14 20.53
N LEU A 8 -3.84 -3.06 21.20
CA LEU A 8 -4.22 -1.72 20.80
C LEU A 8 -3.01 -1.05 20.16
N HIS A 9 -3.20 -0.54 18.95
CA HIS A 9 -2.14 0.18 18.23
C HIS A 9 -2.54 1.64 18.07
N ARG A 10 -1.55 2.54 18.16
CA ARG A 10 -1.75 3.96 17.89
C ARG A 10 -0.82 4.37 16.76
N TRP A 11 -1.37 4.97 15.74
CA TRP A 11 -0.57 5.36 14.58
C TRP A 11 0.58 6.30 14.94
N ASP A 12 0.37 7.18 15.90
CA ASP A 12 1.39 8.16 16.30
C ASP A 12 2.55 7.52 17.07
N GLU A 13 2.41 6.26 17.48
CA GLU A 13 3.47 5.51 18.15
C GLU A 13 4.22 4.58 17.21
N ILE A 14 3.79 4.50 15.96
CA ILE A 14 4.42 3.63 14.97
C ILE A 14 5.41 4.44 14.16
N ALA A 15 6.64 3.91 14.06
CA ALA A 15 7.68 4.59 13.30
C ALA A 15 7.34 4.63 11.82
N LEU A 16 7.63 5.76 11.19
CA LEU A 16 7.44 5.93 9.76
C LEU A 16 8.55 5.19 9.02
N ASP A 17 8.16 4.31 8.11
CA ASP A 17 9.07 3.57 7.24
C ASP A 17 9.19 4.32 5.91
N LYS A 18 10.36 4.85 5.63
CA LYS A 18 10.60 5.57 4.37
C LYS A 18 10.99 4.55 3.31
N VAL A 19 10.04 4.25 2.43
CA VAL A 19 10.24 3.25 1.38
C VAL A 19 11.08 3.79 0.23
N THR A 20 10.75 5.01 -0.22
CA THR A 20 11.53 5.75 -1.23
C THR A 20 11.55 7.22 -0.82
N GLU A 21 12.19 8.06 -1.62
CA GLU A 21 12.17 9.51 -1.37
C GLU A 21 10.75 10.08 -1.39
N MET A 22 9.82 9.41 -2.08
CA MET A 22 8.48 9.91 -2.30
C MET A 22 7.39 9.12 -1.60
N ILE A 23 7.73 7.97 -1.00
CA ILE A 23 6.74 7.07 -0.41
C ILE A 23 7.19 6.66 0.99
N SER A 24 6.28 6.85 1.96
CA SER A 24 6.48 6.43 3.35
C SER A 24 5.24 5.70 3.83
N ARG A 25 5.41 4.84 4.82
CA ARG A 25 4.28 4.04 5.31
C ARG A 25 4.41 3.71 6.79
N LYS A 26 3.25 3.42 7.40
CA LYS A 26 3.16 2.85 8.74
C LYS A 26 2.28 1.63 8.65
N ILE A 27 2.66 0.55 9.33
CA ILE A 27 2.00 -0.74 9.19
C ILE A 27 1.52 -1.24 10.55
N VAL A 28 0.27 -1.70 10.58
CA VAL A 28 -0.28 -2.50 11.69
C VAL A 28 -0.68 -3.84 11.11
N THR A 29 -0.10 -4.92 11.64
CA THR A 29 -0.40 -6.25 11.14
C THR A 29 -1.05 -7.13 12.19
N GLY A 30 -2.10 -7.85 11.78
CA GLY A 30 -2.65 -8.96 12.52
C GLY A 30 -2.11 -10.27 11.98
N GLU A 31 -2.83 -11.36 12.22
CA GLU A 31 -2.44 -12.68 11.71
C GLU A 31 -2.84 -12.87 10.26
N ARG A 32 -4.00 -12.35 9.87
CA ARG A 32 -4.59 -12.59 8.54
C ARG A 32 -4.79 -11.33 7.74
N GLU A 33 -4.69 -10.18 8.38
CA GLU A 33 -4.94 -8.91 7.70
C GLU A 33 -3.97 -7.85 8.18
N MET A 34 -3.70 -6.89 7.32
CA MET A 34 -2.74 -5.85 7.57
C MET A 34 -3.34 -4.52 7.14
N LEU A 35 -3.17 -3.51 7.98
CA LEU A 35 -3.51 -2.13 7.65
C LEU A 35 -2.24 -1.34 7.44
N ALA A 36 -2.20 -0.53 6.39
CA ALA A 36 -1.07 0.34 6.14
C ALA A 36 -1.56 1.76 5.84
N GLN A 37 -0.99 2.73 6.55
CA GLN A 37 -1.11 4.13 6.17
C GLN A 37 0.05 4.45 5.25
N ILE A 38 -0.24 4.96 4.06
CA ILE A 38 0.78 5.23 3.06
C ILE A 38 0.68 6.69 2.63
N TYR A 39 1.84 7.35 2.64
CA TYR A 39 1.98 8.75 2.22
C TYR A 39 2.76 8.77 0.92
N LEU A 40 2.18 9.37 -0.12
CA LEU A 40 2.82 9.47 -1.42
C LEU A 40 2.89 10.93 -1.83
N LYS A 41 4.07 11.39 -2.20
CA LYS A 41 4.22 12.73 -2.75
C LYS A 41 3.71 12.72 -4.20
N ARG A 42 3.21 13.86 -4.64
CA ARG A 42 2.79 14.02 -6.04
C ARG A 42 3.87 13.52 -6.98
N GLY A 43 3.49 12.69 -7.93
CA GLY A 43 4.41 12.10 -8.90
C GLY A 43 5.01 10.77 -8.47
N ALA A 44 4.78 10.35 -7.23
CA ALA A 44 5.27 9.04 -6.76
C ALA A 44 4.67 7.93 -7.60
N LEU A 45 5.51 6.96 -7.96
CA LEU A 45 5.09 5.83 -8.78
C LEU A 45 5.30 4.54 -7.99
N VAL A 46 4.24 3.74 -7.92
CA VAL A 46 4.32 2.35 -7.45
C VAL A 46 4.35 1.49 -8.70
N PRO A 47 5.48 0.84 -9.01
CA PRO A 47 5.62 0.08 -10.25
C PRO A 47 4.64 -1.09 -10.33
N MET A 48 4.38 -1.55 -11.55
CA MET A 48 3.49 -2.68 -11.80
C MET A 48 3.94 -3.89 -11.01
N HIS A 49 3.02 -4.47 -10.23
CA HIS A 49 3.29 -5.64 -9.40
C HIS A 49 1.98 -6.37 -9.12
N SER A 50 2.10 -7.59 -8.61
CA SER A 50 0.95 -8.36 -8.15
C SER A 50 1.33 -9.10 -6.88
N HIS A 51 0.33 -9.51 -6.13
CA HIS A 51 0.54 -10.23 -4.87
C HIS A 51 -0.68 -11.07 -4.53
N GLU A 52 -0.47 -12.02 -3.67
CA GLU A 52 -1.54 -12.91 -3.21
C GLU A 52 -2.62 -12.13 -2.47
N SER A 53 -2.23 -11.15 -1.69
CA SER A 53 -3.17 -10.38 -0.88
C SER A 53 -4.24 -9.72 -1.74
N GLU A 54 -5.47 -9.89 -1.33
CA GLU A 54 -6.56 -9.04 -1.78
C GLU A 54 -6.34 -7.67 -1.15
N GLN A 55 -6.64 -6.60 -1.85
CA GLN A 55 -6.33 -5.25 -1.38
C GLN A 55 -7.55 -4.35 -1.50
N MET A 56 -7.78 -3.55 -0.44
CA MET A 56 -8.71 -2.43 -0.48
C MET A 56 -7.90 -1.17 -0.27
N THR A 57 -8.01 -0.22 -1.20
CA THR A 57 -7.31 1.06 -1.11
C THR A 57 -8.32 2.17 -0.89
N TYR A 58 -8.22 2.83 0.26
CA TYR A 58 -9.11 3.93 0.64
C TYR A 58 -8.32 5.23 0.63
N ILE A 59 -8.71 6.16 -0.25
CA ILE A 59 -8.05 7.47 -0.34
C ILE A 59 -8.65 8.40 0.71
N LEU A 60 -7.84 8.77 1.68
CA LEU A 60 -8.25 9.70 2.73
C LEU A 60 -8.04 11.14 2.31
N GLN A 61 -7.02 11.39 1.49
CA GLN A 61 -6.71 12.71 0.96
C GLN A 61 -5.88 12.56 -0.31
N GLY A 62 -6.18 13.32 -1.35
CA GLY A 62 -5.42 13.29 -2.59
C GLY A 62 -6.07 12.44 -3.66
N ALA A 63 -5.27 11.90 -4.57
CA ALA A 63 -5.77 11.09 -5.68
C ALA A 63 -4.66 10.19 -6.22
N LEU A 64 -5.01 8.94 -6.51
CA LEU A 64 -4.13 7.97 -7.16
C LEU A 64 -4.72 7.55 -8.49
N LYS A 65 -3.88 7.42 -9.50
CA LYS A 65 -4.28 6.85 -10.78
C LYS A 65 -3.68 5.45 -10.87
N PHE A 66 -4.55 4.46 -10.96
CA PHE A 66 -4.16 3.06 -11.12
C PHE A 66 -4.20 2.67 -12.59
N LEU A 67 -3.28 1.82 -12.98
CA LEU A 67 -3.31 1.14 -14.27
C LEU A 67 -3.53 -0.35 -13.99
N ILE A 68 -4.68 -0.87 -14.42
CA ILE A 68 -5.09 -2.26 -14.16
C ILE A 68 -5.76 -2.79 -15.42
N ASN A 69 -5.25 -3.91 -15.95
CA ASN A 69 -5.80 -4.56 -17.15
C ASN A 69 -5.88 -3.58 -18.33
N GLY A 70 -4.90 -2.70 -18.46
CA GLY A 70 -4.87 -1.74 -19.56
C GLY A 70 -5.77 -0.53 -19.37
N GLU A 71 -6.49 -0.45 -18.26
CA GLU A 71 -7.40 0.66 -17.99
C GLU A 71 -6.86 1.56 -16.88
N GLU A 72 -7.09 2.85 -17.03
CA GLU A 72 -6.74 3.82 -15.99
C GLU A 72 -7.95 4.05 -15.09
N ILE A 73 -7.74 3.92 -13.79
CA ILE A 73 -8.78 4.14 -12.78
C ILE A 73 -8.25 5.16 -11.80
N THR A 74 -8.88 6.32 -11.73
CA THR A 74 -8.50 7.34 -10.75
C THR A 74 -9.36 7.19 -9.52
N VAL A 75 -8.70 7.05 -8.37
CA VAL A 75 -9.36 6.92 -7.07
C VAL A 75 -9.10 8.21 -6.31
N ARG A 76 -10.18 8.85 -5.85
CA ARG A 76 -10.12 10.17 -5.22
C ARG A 76 -10.54 10.08 -3.75
N GLU A 77 -10.38 11.18 -3.06
CA GLU A 77 -10.75 11.29 -1.65
C GLU A 77 -12.15 10.72 -1.41
N GLY A 78 -12.26 9.84 -0.42
CA GLY A 78 -13.53 9.22 -0.04
C GLY A 78 -13.88 7.97 -0.84
N GLU A 79 -13.06 7.59 -1.81
CA GLU A 79 -13.33 6.42 -2.64
C GLU A 79 -12.46 5.24 -2.24
N VAL A 80 -12.96 4.04 -2.50
CA VAL A 80 -12.26 2.80 -2.19
C VAL A 80 -12.16 1.96 -3.46
N LEU A 81 -10.95 1.52 -3.78
CA LEU A 81 -10.70 0.60 -4.89
C LEU A 81 -10.42 -0.79 -4.34
N HIS A 82 -11.14 -1.77 -4.86
CA HIS A 82 -10.92 -3.19 -4.52
C HIS A 82 -10.09 -3.85 -5.62
N ILE A 83 -8.97 -4.44 -5.24
CA ILE A 83 -8.08 -5.16 -6.15
C ILE A 83 -8.02 -6.62 -5.71
N PRO A 84 -8.57 -7.55 -6.52
CA PRO A 84 -8.53 -8.98 -6.16
C PRO A 84 -7.11 -9.54 -6.16
N SER A 85 -6.96 -10.73 -5.54
CA SER A 85 -5.68 -11.44 -5.50
C SER A 85 -5.06 -11.57 -6.88
N TRP A 86 -3.77 -11.34 -6.96
CA TRP A 86 -2.94 -11.57 -8.15
C TRP A 86 -3.25 -10.68 -9.36
N VAL A 87 -4.13 -9.70 -9.24
CA VAL A 87 -4.37 -8.77 -10.34
C VAL A 87 -3.23 -7.75 -10.39
N PRO A 88 -2.46 -7.72 -11.49
CA PRO A 88 -1.36 -6.76 -11.61
C PRO A 88 -1.87 -5.32 -11.60
N HIS A 89 -1.17 -4.46 -10.89
CA HIS A 89 -1.56 -3.07 -10.79
C HIS A 89 -0.34 -2.17 -10.58
N GLN A 90 -0.50 -0.93 -10.99
CA GLN A 90 0.48 0.13 -10.87
C GLN A 90 -0.27 1.38 -10.42
N ALA A 91 0.39 2.26 -9.69
CA ALA A 91 -0.27 3.48 -9.23
C ALA A 91 0.67 4.67 -9.34
N GLU A 92 0.08 5.83 -9.63
CA GLU A 92 0.80 7.10 -9.67
C GLU A 92 0.03 8.11 -8.84
N ALA A 93 0.73 8.84 -7.96
CA ALA A 93 0.09 9.87 -7.16
C ALA A 93 -0.08 11.14 -8.00
N LEU A 94 -1.32 11.55 -8.19
CA LEU A 94 -1.64 12.78 -8.94
C LEU A 94 -1.47 14.02 -8.09
N GLU A 95 -1.53 13.86 -6.78
CA GLU A 95 -1.34 14.90 -5.76
C GLU A 95 -0.64 14.25 -4.58
N ASP A 96 -0.22 15.06 -3.60
CA ASP A 96 0.21 14.48 -2.33
C ASP A 96 -0.96 13.70 -1.77
N THR A 97 -0.73 12.42 -1.48
CA THR A 97 -1.81 11.49 -1.15
C THR A 97 -1.57 10.80 0.17
N PHE A 98 -2.64 10.67 0.93
CA PHE A 98 -2.67 9.86 2.15
C PHE A 98 -3.73 8.80 1.96
N GLU A 99 -3.31 7.53 2.01
CA GLU A 99 -4.22 6.41 1.79
C GLU A 99 -4.11 5.38 2.90
N LEU A 100 -5.17 4.59 3.04
CA LEU A 100 -5.19 3.45 3.92
C LEU A 100 -5.40 2.22 3.06
N ASP A 101 -4.45 1.28 3.14
CA ASP A 101 -4.56 -0.01 2.44
C ASP A 101 -4.85 -1.11 3.43
N LEU A 102 -5.79 -1.98 3.07
CA LEU A 102 -6.09 -3.21 3.81
C LEU A 102 -5.69 -4.38 2.92
N PHE A 103 -4.89 -5.29 3.48
CA PHE A 103 -4.44 -6.50 2.78
C PHE A 103 -4.88 -7.74 3.52
N SER A 104 -5.32 -8.77 2.80
CA SER A 104 -5.61 -10.09 3.35
C SER A 104 -5.30 -11.15 2.28
N PRO A 105 -4.42 -12.14 2.55
CA PRO A 105 -3.58 -12.27 3.74
C PRO A 105 -2.55 -11.16 3.86
N ILE A 106 -1.79 -11.18 4.95
CA ILE A 106 -0.82 -10.12 5.22
C ILE A 106 0.28 -10.11 4.16
N ARG A 107 0.89 -8.94 3.96
CA ARG A 107 2.01 -8.74 3.05
C ARG A 107 3.30 -9.11 3.78
N GLN A 108 3.66 -10.39 3.73
CA GLN A 108 4.88 -10.87 4.38
C GLN A 108 6.12 -10.21 3.80
N ASP A 109 6.11 -9.90 2.50
CA ASP A 109 7.22 -9.22 1.84
C ASP A 109 7.46 -7.82 2.43
N TRP A 110 6.42 -7.14 2.87
CA TRP A 110 6.56 -5.83 3.52
C TRP A 110 7.18 -5.97 4.91
N LEU A 111 6.80 -7.04 5.64
CA LEU A 111 7.34 -7.29 6.97
C LEU A 111 8.78 -7.74 6.91
N ASP A 112 9.16 -8.47 5.85
CA ASP A 112 10.51 -9.00 5.67
C ASP A 112 11.45 -8.03 4.96
N GLY A 113 10.91 -6.94 4.39
CA GLY A 113 11.70 -6.01 3.62
C GLY A 113 12.10 -6.55 2.25
N THR A 114 11.31 -7.48 1.69
CA THR A 114 11.60 -8.10 0.40
C THR A 114 10.73 -7.57 -0.73
N ASP A 115 10.04 -6.46 -0.52
CA ASP A 115 9.20 -5.81 -1.52
C ASP A 115 10.06 -4.96 -2.47
N SER A 116 10.91 -5.63 -3.22
CA SER A 116 11.95 -4.98 -4.04
C SER A 116 11.39 -4.21 -5.24
N TYR A 117 10.14 -4.44 -5.64
CA TYR A 117 9.57 -3.80 -6.81
C TYR A 117 9.57 -2.27 -6.72
N PHE A 118 9.57 -1.72 -5.51
CA PHE A 118 9.66 -0.26 -5.34
C PHE A 118 10.99 0.31 -5.86
N HIS A 119 12.00 -0.53 -5.94
CA HIS A 119 13.35 -0.11 -6.33
C HIS A 119 13.74 -0.55 -7.72
N ASP A 120 12.94 -1.40 -8.35
CA ASP A 120 13.30 -2.03 -9.62
C ASP A 120 13.52 -1.01 -10.74
N LYS A 121 12.68 0.02 -10.79
CA LYS A 121 12.79 0.98 -11.88
C LYS A 121 14.07 1.79 -11.83
N VAL A 122 14.71 1.87 -10.67
CA VAL A 122 15.98 2.59 -10.54
C VAL A 122 17.08 1.85 -11.29
N GLU A 123 16.98 0.55 -11.34
CA GLU A 123 17.98 -0.31 -11.97
C GLU A 123 17.83 -0.39 -13.47
N THR A 124 16.69 0.01 -14.00
CA THR A 124 16.42 -0.06 -15.43
C THR A 124 16.83 1.19 -16.17
N GLU A 125 17.25 2.19 -15.45
CA GLU A 125 17.68 3.46 -16.04
C GLU A 125 19.11 3.38 -16.61
#